data_5bfee30807335ed655b342a4392b90e8
#
_entry.id   5bfee30807335ed655b342a4392b90e8
#
_cell.length_a   1.000
_cell.length_b   1.000
_cell.length_c   1.000
_cell.angle_alpha   90.00
_cell.angle_beta   90.00
_cell.angle_gamma   90.00
#
_symmetry.space_group_name_H-M   'P 1'
#
loop_
_entity.id
_entity.type
_entity.pdbx_description
1 polymer ?
#
loop_
_entity_poly.entity_id
_entity_poly.type
_entity_poly.pdbx_seq_one_letter_code
_entity_poly.pdbx_strand_id
1 'polypeptide(L)' 'MKKERKINRVRCDIQSHIIAAGYTQKEAVEACSAEYGWSDSDSNFSAKLSDKTLRYREVLELADVLGYEIVWQKRRED' A
#
# COMPACT_ATOMS: atom_id res chain seq x y z
N MET A 1 -29.77 7.35 12.68
CA MET A 1 -28.39 7.71 12.74
C MET A 1 -27.47 6.69 12.15
N LYS A 2 -26.54 7.16 11.38
CA LYS A 2 -25.68 6.28 10.67
C LYS A 2 -24.54 5.77 11.57
N LYS A 3 -24.36 4.48 11.56
CA LYS A 3 -23.30 3.90 12.33
C LYS A 3 -21.97 4.08 11.63
N GLU A 4 -21.01 4.51 12.38
CA GLU A 4 -19.72 4.73 11.82
C GLU A 4 -18.94 3.44 11.68
N ARG A 5 -18.43 3.22 10.50
CA ARG A 5 -17.62 2.05 10.27
C ARG A 5 -16.19 2.30 10.56
N LYS A 6 -15.55 1.35 11.16
CA LYS A 6 -14.11 1.42 11.33
C LYS A 6 -13.46 0.90 10.08
N ILE A 7 -12.75 1.77 9.40
CA ILE A 7 -12.11 1.42 8.16
C ILE A 7 -10.61 1.48 8.33
N ASN A 8 -9.94 0.44 7.88
CA ASN A 8 -8.48 0.45 7.84
C ASN A 8 -8.08 1.20 6.58
N ARG A 9 -7.84 2.49 6.71
CA ARG A 9 -7.56 3.35 5.57
C ARG A 9 -6.23 3.01 4.91
N VAL A 10 -5.26 2.57 5.70
CA VAL A 10 -3.97 2.18 5.14
C VAL A 10 -4.16 1.02 4.18
N ARG A 11 -4.88 0.01 4.63
CA ARG A 11 -5.12 -1.16 3.81
C ARG A 11 -5.91 -0.81 2.56
N CYS A 12 -6.98 -0.05 2.72
CA CYS A 12 -7.81 0.31 1.58
C CYS A 12 -7.05 1.14 0.57
N ASP A 13 -6.26 2.08 1.05
CA ASP A 13 -5.48 2.94 0.16
C ASP A 13 -4.46 2.12 -0.63
N ILE A 14 -3.72 1.28 0.07
CA ILE A 14 -2.69 0.47 -0.58
C ILE A 14 -3.29 -0.51 -1.56
N GLN A 15 -4.33 -1.23 -1.13
CA GLN A 15 -4.93 -2.25 -1.99
C GLN A 15 -5.58 -1.66 -3.24
N SER A 16 -6.20 -0.49 -3.10
CA SER A 16 -6.83 0.13 -4.25
C SER A 16 -5.81 0.53 -5.30
N HIS A 17 -4.63 0.97 -4.88
CA HIS A 17 -3.59 1.34 -5.82
C HIS A 17 -2.95 0.13 -6.48
N ILE A 18 -2.82 -0.96 -5.74
CA ILE A 18 -2.31 -2.20 -6.31
C ILE A 18 -3.24 -2.66 -7.43
N ILE A 19 -4.53 -2.68 -7.15
CA ILE A 19 -5.51 -3.12 -8.12
C ILE A 19 -5.57 -2.18 -9.31
N ALA A 20 -5.55 -0.88 -9.05
CA ALA A 20 -5.60 0.10 -10.13
C ALA A 20 -4.39 0.00 -11.05
N ALA A 21 -3.26 -0.46 -10.52
CA ALA A 21 -2.06 -0.64 -11.33
C ALA A 21 -2.07 -1.95 -12.13
N GLY A 22 -3.10 -2.78 -11.91
CA GLY A 22 -3.21 -4.03 -12.64
C GLY A 22 -2.49 -5.19 -12.01
N TYR A 23 -2.15 -5.09 -10.74
CA TYR A 23 -1.45 -6.14 -10.01
C TYR A 23 -2.37 -6.83 -9.03
N THR A 24 -2.10 -8.10 -8.76
CA THR A 24 -2.65 -8.71 -7.55
C THR A 24 -1.69 -8.37 -6.42
N GLN A 25 -2.15 -8.54 -5.18
CA GLN A 25 -1.28 -8.28 -4.04
C GLN A 25 -0.03 -9.14 -4.08
N LYS A 26 -0.21 -10.42 -4.43
CA LYS A 26 0.93 -11.32 -4.52
C LYS A 26 1.94 -10.86 -5.56
N GLU A 27 1.44 -10.44 -6.71
CA GLU A 27 2.32 -9.93 -7.77
C GLU A 27 3.08 -8.70 -7.33
N ALA A 28 2.41 -7.81 -6.60
CA ALA A 28 3.07 -6.60 -6.12
C ALA A 28 4.17 -6.94 -5.13
N VAL A 29 3.89 -7.88 -4.22
CA VAL A 29 4.90 -8.30 -3.26
C VAL A 29 6.09 -8.96 -3.95
N GLU A 30 5.82 -9.79 -4.94
CA GLU A 30 6.88 -10.44 -5.70
C GLU A 30 7.76 -9.42 -6.44
N ALA A 31 7.12 -8.40 -6.99
CA ALA A 31 7.87 -7.36 -7.69
C ALA A 31 8.75 -6.56 -6.72
N CYS A 32 8.23 -6.27 -5.54
CA CYS A 32 9.02 -5.58 -4.52
C CYS A 32 10.14 -6.46 -4.00
N SER A 33 9.90 -7.76 -3.92
CA SER A 33 10.95 -8.70 -3.53
C SER A 33 12.09 -8.68 -4.54
N ALA A 34 11.75 -8.70 -5.82
CA ALA A 34 12.75 -8.71 -6.88
C ALA A 34 13.54 -7.41 -6.93
N GLU A 35 12.85 -6.28 -6.74
CA GLU A 35 13.47 -4.97 -6.91
C GLU A 35 14.17 -4.48 -5.66
N TYR A 36 13.58 -4.73 -4.49
CA TYR A 36 14.04 -4.13 -3.25
C TYR A 36 14.39 -5.13 -2.17
N GLY A 37 14.34 -6.42 -2.49
CA GLY A 37 14.72 -7.44 -1.53
C GLY A 37 13.73 -7.69 -0.42
N TRP A 38 12.46 -7.39 -0.66
CA TRP A 38 11.43 -7.68 0.33
C TRP A 38 11.29 -9.18 0.53
N SER A 39 10.78 -9.56 1.70
CA SER A 39 10.30 -10.92 1.88
C SER A 39 9.14 -11.13 0.90
N ASP A 40 9.13 -12.25 0.20
CA ASP A 40 8.09 -12.50 -0.80
C ASP A 40 6.86 -13.14 -0.18
N SER A 41 6.67 -13.00 1.12
CA SER A 41 5.52 -13.56 1.80
C SER A 41 4.32 -12.63 1.71
N ASP A 42 3.32 -13.07 0.99
CA ASP A 42 2.07 -12.34 0.87
C ASP A 42 1.36 -12.24 2.22
N SER A 43 1.46 -13.30 3.03
CA SER A 43 0.88 -13.27 4.38
C SER A 43 1.51 -12.20 5.25
N ASN A 44 2.81 -12.04 5.14
CA ASN A 44 3.54 -11.05 5.90
C ASN A 44 3.09 -9.65 5.52
N PHE A 45 2.94 -9.42 4.23
CA PHE A 45 2.47 -8.14 3.75
C PHE A 45 1.03 -7.87 4.22
N SER A 46 0.18 -8.88 4.14
CA SER A 46 -1.20 -8.76 4.62
C SER A 46 -1.25 -8.39 6.10
N ALA A 47 -0.37 -9.00 6.90
CA ALA A 47 -0.31 -8.69 8.31
C ALA A 47 0.09 -7.23 8.54
N LYS A 48 1.05 -6.74 7.78
CA LYS A 48 1.47 -5.35 7.90
C LYS A 48 0.34 -4.40 7.56
N LEU A 49 -0.46 -4.73 6.57
CA LEU A 49 -1.60 -3.90 6.22
C LEU A 49 -2.65 -3.91 7.32
N SER A 50 -2.93 -5.09 7.87
CA SER A 50 -3.94 -5.22 8.92
C SER A 50 -3.51 -4.48 10.17
N ASP A 51 -2.24 -4.57 10.53
CA ASP A 51 -1.71 -3.96 11.73
C ASP A 51 -1.28 -2.53 11.54
N LYS A 52 -1.34 -2.04 10.31
CA LYS A 52 -0.91 -0.68 9.95
C LYS A 52 0.55 -0.45 10.29
N THR A 53 1.37 -1.47 10.09
CA THR A 53 2.80 -1.40 10.42
C THR A 53 3.69 -1.29 9.19
N LEU A 54 3.10 -1.02 8.05
CA LEU A 54 3.87 -0.83 6.83
C LEU A 54 4.72 0.43 7.00
N ARG A 55 6.01 0.31 6.73
CA ARG A 55 6.92 1.45 6.89
C ARG A 55 6.81 2.38 5.69
N TYR A 56 7.07 3.65 5.95
CA TYR A 56 7.01 4.63 4.88
C TYR A 56 7.94 4.27 3.72
N ARG A 57 9.12 3.78 4.04
CA ARG A 57 10.05 3.35 3.01
C ARG A 57 9.43 2.27 2.12
N GLU A 58 8.72 1.35 2.75
CA GLU A 58 8.06 0.28 2.00
C GLU A 58 6.96 0.82 1.10
N VAL A 59 6.26 1.85 1.56
CA VAL A 59 5.22 2.47 0.75
C VAL A 59 5.82 3.13 -0.49
N LEU A 60 6.95 3.80 -0.32
CA LEU A 60 7.62 4.44 -1.45
C LEU A 60 8.11 3.40 -2.45
N GLU A 61 8.65 2.31 -1.95
CA GLU A 61 9.15 1.24 -2.82
C GLU A 61 8.02 0.57 -3.56
N LEU A 62 6.92 0.34 -2.88
CA LEU A 62 5.75 -0.24 -3.51
C LEU A 62 5.20 0.68 -4.60
N ALA A 63 5.10 1.97 -4.30
CA ALA A 63 4.63 2.94 -5.29
C ALA A 63 5.50 2.91 -6.53
N ASP A 64 6.81 2.82 -6.34
CA ASP A 64 7.74 2.77 -7.46
C ASP A 64 7.47 1.57 -8.35
N VAL A 65 7.29 0.41 -7.74
CA VAL A 65 7.04 -0.82 -8.48
C VAL A 65 5.72 -0.74 -9.24
N LEU A 66 4.72 -0.11 -8.63
CA LEU A 66 3.40 0.01 -9.26
C LEU A 66 3.34 1.12 -10.31
N GLY A 67 4.38 1.93 -10.42
CA GLY A 67 4.40 3.02 -11.39
C GLY A 67 3.81 4.31 -10.89
N TYR A 68 3.72 4.47 -9.58
CA TYR A 68 3.21 5.70 -8.99
C TYR A 68 4.32 6.53 -8.39
N GLU A 69 4.04 7.79 -8.28
CA GLU A 69 4.91 8.72 -7.59
C GLU A 69 4.13 9.28 -6.41
N ILE A 70 4.73 9.28 -5.23
CA ILE A 70 4.06 9.82 -4.06
C ILE A 70 4.40 11.29 -3.94
N VAL A 71 3.37 12.12 -3.92
CA VAL A 71 3.53 13.56 -3.90
C VAL A 71 2.82 14.12 -2.69
N TRP A 72 3.50 14.99 -1.96
CA TRP A 72 2.88 15.70 -0.85
C TRP A 72 2.25 16.97 -1.38
N GLN A 73 0.98 17.15 -1.08
CA GLN A 73 0.27 18.31 -1.56
C GLN A 73 -0.27 19.08 -0.38
N LYS A 74 0.03 20.36 -0.36
CA LYS A 74 -0.44 21.19 0.73
C LYS A 74 -1.95 21.33 0.63
N ARG A 75 -2.61 21.16 1.77
CA ARG A 75 -4.05 21.28 1.79
C ARG A 75 -4.44 22.73 1.58
N ARG A 76 -5.48 22.90 0.78
CA ARG A 76 -5.98 24.22 0.54
C ARG A 76 -6.79 24.68 1.76
N GLU A 77 -6.60 25.93 2.14
CA GLU A 77 -7.35 26.52 3.23
C GLU A 77 -8.13 27.69 2.72
N ASP A 78 -9.36 27.77 3.15
CA ASP A 78 -10.23 28.90 2.76
C ASP A 78 -10.43 29.86 3.86
#